data_f84909235d9d0b21f0946a6e37ae53be
#
_entry.id   f84909235d9d0b21f0946a6e37ae53be
#
_cell.length_a   1.000
_cell.length_b   1.000
_cell.length_c   1.000
_cell.angle_alpha   90.00
_cell.angle_beta   90.00
_cell.angle_gamma   90.00
#
_symmetry.space_group_name_H-M   'P 1'
#
loop_
_entity.id
_entity.type
_entity.pdbx_description
1 polymer ?
#
loop_
_entity_poly.entity_id
_entity_poly.type
_entity_poly.pdbx_seq_one_letter_code
_entity_poly.pdbx_strand_id
1 'polypeptide(L)'
;MYQTNDHEGMQAETVNMQGNKGDTINAYYARPLGQGPYPGMVIIHHAPGWDEWYRECARRFAHHGYATISPNLYFREGHGTPEDVGAKVRAAGGVPDDQVLGDLEGALKFLRSQSHVGKKVGVFGTCSGGRHGFLAACKLKGFDALVECWGGGVVMKQEELTPKRPAAPIDFTKDLSCPMIGLFGNDDKSP
;
A
#
# COMPACT_ATOMS: atom_id res chain seq x y z
N MET A 1 -24.95 3.47 5.44
CA MET A 1 -24.36 4.79 5.13
C MET A 1 -23.45 5.10 6.31
N TYR A 2 -22.15 5.23 6.11
CA TYR A 2 -21.23 5.62 7.17
C TYR A 2 -21.55 7.06 7.58
N GLN A 3 -21.83 7.27 8.85
CA GLN A 3 -21.93 8.61 9.39
C GLN A 3 -20.52 9.03 9.81
N THR A 4 -19.92 9.93 9.05
CA THR A 4 -18.54 10.39 9.28
C THR A 4 -18.37 11.14 10.61
N ASN A 5 -19.45 11.59 11.21
CA ASN A 5 -19.47 12.32 12.49
C ASN A 5 -19.15 11.41 13.70
N ASP A 6 -19.22 10.09 13.56
CA ASP A 6 -18.94 9.17 14.65
C ASP A 6 -17.45 8.94 14.90
N HIS A 7 -16.57 9.48 14.02
CA HIS A 7 -15.13 9.24 14.03
C HIS A 7 -14.30 10.53 14.06
N GLU A 8 -14.73 11.54 14.81
CA GLU A 8 -14.03 12.82 14.92
C GLU A 8 -12.67 12.70 15.62
N GLY A 9 -12.57 11.82 16.61
CA GLY A 9 -11.32 11.52 17.29
C GLY A 9 -10.56 10.37 16.63
N MET A 10 -9.26 10.54 16.40
CA MET A 10 -8.39 9.50 15.86
C MET A 10 -7.04 9.45 16.57
N GLN A 11 -6.41 8.29 16.55
CA GLN A 11 -5.00 8.10 16.85
C GLN A 11 -4.24 7.98 15.53
N ALA A 12 -3.12 8.69 15.42
CA ALA A 12 -2.25 8.59 14.26
C ALA A 12 -0.79 8.72 14.68
N GLU A 13 0.04 7.75 14.29
CA GLU A 13 1.43 7.68 14.72
C GLU A 13 2.31 6.89 13.75
N THR A 14 3.61 7.09 13.82
CA THR A 14 4.57 6.21 13.16
C THR A 14 4.87 5.03 14.07
N VAL A 15 4.68 3.82 13.55
CA VAL A 15 4.91 2.56 14.26
C VAL A 15 6.00 1.75 13.56
N ASN A 16 6.59 0.82 14.28
CA ASN A 16 7.44 -0.21 13.71
C ASN A 16 6.60 -1.45 13.38
N MET A 17 6.87 -2.08 12.25
CA MET A 17 6.25 -3.34 11.85
C MET A 17 7.28 -4.30 11.26
N GLN A 18 6.95 -5.58 11.25
CA GLN A 18 7.77 -6.58 10.56
C GLN A 18 7.45 -6.55 9.06
N GLY A 19 8.47 -6.32 8.26
CA GLY A 19 8.40 -6.35 6.80
C GLY A 19 8.98 -7.63 6.21
N ASN A 20 9.48 -7.53 4.99
CA ASN A 20 10.06 -8.64 4.24
C ASN A 20 11.20 -9.31 5.04
N LYS A 21 11.20 -10.65 5.07
CA LYS A 21 12.19 -11.48 5.77
C LYS A 21 12.36 -11.19 7.27
N GLY A 22 11.37 -10.55 7.87
CA GLY A 22 11.40 -10.18 9.29
C GLY A 22 12.14 -8.89 9.61
N ASP A 23 12.52 -8.12 8.61
CA ASP A 23 13.10 -6.79 8.83
C ASP A 23 12.12 -5.88 9.54
N THR A 24 12.61 -5.09 10.48
CA THR A 24 11.79 -4.03 11.08
C THR A 24 11.82 -2.81 10.18
N ILE A 25 10.65 -2.39 9.72
CA ILE A 25 10.46 -1.14 8.98
C ILE A 25 9.46 -0.25 9.69
N ASN A 26 9.46 1.05 9.40
CA ASN A 26 8.43 1.93 9.93
C ASN A 26 7.22 2.01 8.99
N ALA A 27 6.07 2.35 9.58
CA ALA A 27 4.83 2.58 8.88
C ALA A 27 4.02 3.68 9.58
N TYR A 28 3.18 4.38 8.86
CA TYR A 28 2.22 5.31 9.44
C TYR A 28 0.90 4.59 9.70
N TYR A 29 0.46 4.60 10.94
CA TYR A 29 -0.77 3.95 11.38
C TYR A 29 -1.77 4.99 11.85
N ALA A 30 -3.01 4.90 11.40
CA ALA A 30 -4.09 5.77 11.85
C ALA A 30 -5.40 4.98 12.02
N ARG A 31 -6.16 5.31 13.06
CA ARG A 31 -7.45 4.67 13.35
C ARG A 31 -8.40 5.61 14.11
N PRO A 32 -9.72 5.37 14.08
CA PRO A 32 -10.63 6.01 15.00
C PRO A 32 -10.33 5.64 16.47
N LEU A 33 -10.71 6.50 17.42
CA LEU A 33 -10.50 6.24 18.85
C LEU A 33 -11.44 5.20 19.46
N GLY A 34 -12.56 4.89 18.82
CA GLY A 34 -13.53 3.92 19.32
C GLY A 34 -13.01 2.48 19.39
N GLN A 35 -13.84 1.59 19.93
CA GLN A 35 -13.47 0.20 20.14
C GLN A 35 -13.38 -0.61 18.82
N GLY A 36 -14.08 -0.21 17.78
CA GLY A 36 -14.19 -0.97 16.54
C GLY A 36 -15.25 -2.10 16.63
N PRO A 37 -15.13 -3.17 15.85
CA PRO A 37 -14.05 -3.44 14.89
C PRO A 37 -14.17 -2.59 13.61
N TYR A 38 -13.04 -2.00 13.19
CA TYR A 38 -12.96 -1.22 11.96
C TYR A 38 -12.42 -2.07 10.80
N PRO A 39 -12.88 -1.87 9.56
CA PRO A 39 -12.20 -2.44 8.41
C PRO A 39 -10.78 -1.91 8.31
N GLY A 40 -9.85 -2.79 7.94
CA GLY A 40 -8.45 -2.40 7.72
C GLY A 40 -8.22 -1.85 6.31
N MET A 41 -7.20 -0.99 6.15
CA MET A 41 -6.74 -0.50 4.85
C MET A 41 -5.21 -0.42 4.83
N VAL A 42 -4.59 -1.13 3.89
CA VAL A 42 -3.16 -0.96 3.58
C VAL A 42 -3.03 0.10 2.49
N ILE A 43 -2.22 1.12 2.73
CA ILE A 43 -2.01 2.25 1.79
C ILE A 43 -0.59 2.19 1.26
N ILE A 44 -0.46 2.09 -0.07
CA ILE A 44 0.83 1.90 -0.75
C ILE A 44 1.24 3.21 -1.43
N HIS A 45 2.42 3.72 -1.06
CA HIS A 45 2.91 4.98 -1.58
C HIS A 45 3.45 4.89 -3.01
N HIS A 46 3.53 6.04 -3.65
CA HIS A 46 4.01 6.23 -5.02
C HIS A 46 5.56 6.24 -5.13
N ALA A 47 6.05 6.33 -6.37
CA ALA A 47 7.49 6.34 -6.65
C ALA A 47 8.26 7.56 -6.07
N PRO A 48 7.71 8.77 -5.93
CA PRO A 48 8.39 9.86 -5.25
C PRO A 48 8.76 9.59 -3.79
N GLY A 49 8.04 8.70 -3.11
CA GLY A 49 8.41 8.28 -1.76
C GLY A 49 7.23 8.24 -0.78
N TRP A 50 7.57 7.96 0.47
CA TRP A 50 6.62 7.90 1.59
C TRP A 50 6.46 9.30 2.21
N ASP A 51 5.68 10.14 1.56
CA ASP A 51 5.51 11.55 1.87
C ASP A 51 4.27 11.84 2.75
N GLU A 52 4.03 13.13 3.04
CA GLU A 52 2.93 13.58 3.86
C GLU A 52 1.56 13.28 3.23
N TRP A 53 1.46 13.17 1.89
CA TRP A 53 0.22 12.84 1.24
C TRP A 53 -0.35 11.48 1.71
N TYR A 54 0.54 10.47 1.87
CA TYR A 54 0.10 9.14 2.35
C TYR A 54 -0.26 9.12 3.82
N ARG A 55 0.38 9.96 4.64
CA ARG A 55 -0.01 10.16 6.03
C ARG A 55 -1.37 10.84 6.13
N GLU A 56 -1.61 11.85 5.29
CA GLU A 56 -2.92 12.51 5.18
C GLU A 56 -3.99 11.54 4.69
N CYS A 57 -3.72 10.73 3.67
CA CYS A 57 -4.63 9.69 3.23
C CYS A 57 -4.98 8.72 4.37
N ALA A 58 -4.00 8.28 5.14
CA ALA A 58 -4.24 7.40 6.28
C ALA A 58 -5.18 8.06 7.32
N ARG A 59 -4.97 9.33 7.65
CA ARG A 59 -5.85 10.08 8.55
C ARG A 59 -7.25 10.24 7.98
N ARG A 60 -7.39 10.52 6.67
CA ARG A 60 -8.72 10.64 6.02
C ARG A 60 -9.47 9.32 6.03
N PHE A 61 -8.82 8.21 5.70
CA PHE A 61 -9.45 6.89 5.84
C PHE A 61 -9.84 6.60 7.29
N ALA A 62 -9.00 6.97 8.28
CA ALA A 62 -9.34 6.82 9.69
C ALA A 62 -10.56 7.65 10.09
N HIS A 63 -10.67 8.90 9.61
CA HIS A 63 -11.86 9.74 9.78
C HIS A 63 -13.12 9.08 9.21
N HIS A 64 -12.99 8.32 8.13
CA HIS A 64 -14.08 7.55 7.52
C HIS A 64 -14.27 6.14 8.09
N GLY A 65 -13.68 5.84 9.24
CA GLY A 65 -13.94 4.61 9.98
C GLY A 65 -13.07 3.42 9.61
N TYR A 66 -11.89 3.64 9.03
CA TYR A 66 -10.92 2.59 8.74
C TYR A 66 -9.75 2.60 9.72
N ALA A 67 -9.21 1.44 10.04
CA ALA A 67 -7.89 1.32 10.64
C ALA A 67 -6.87 1.14 9.51
N THR A 68 -5.93 2.07 9.36
CA THR A 68 -5.07 2.17 8.19
C THR A 68 -3.61 1.99 8.53
N ILE A 69 -2.84 1.42 7.62
CA ILE A 69 -1.39 1.37 7.70
C ILE A 69 -0.75 1.70 6.36
N SER A 70 0.22 2.60 6.36
CA SER A 70 1.04 2.93 5.19
C SER A 70 2.50 2.56 5.50
N PRO A 71 3.00 1.42 5.00
CA PRO A 71 4.39 1.01 5.20
C PRO A 71 5.36 1.90 4.40
N ASN A 72 6.50 2.22 4.98
CA ASN A 72 7.61 2.85 4.28
C ASN A 72 8.40 1.80 3.51
N LEU A 73 8.04 1.55 2.26
CA LEU A 73 8.69 0.57 1.39
C LEU A 73 10.16 0.93 1.07
N TYR A 74 10.54 2.20 1.31
CA TYR A 74 11.89 2.71 1.04
C TYR A 74 12.76 2.81 2.30
N PHE A 75 12.29 2.30 3.43
CA PHE A 75 12.98 2.37 4.72
C PHE A 75 14.45 1.92 4.65
N ARG A 76 14.75 0.90 3.85
CA ARG A 76 16.11 0.31 3.73
C ARG A 76 17.07 1.18 2.92
N GLU A 77 16.56 2.19 2.22
CA GLU A 77 17.39 3.12 1.44
C GLU A 77 17.99 4.27 2.27
N GLY A 78 17.71 4.26 3.57
CA GLY A 78 18.27 5.19 4.55
C GLY A 78 17.38 6.42 4.80
N HIS A 79 18.01 7.43 5.42
CA HIS A 79 17.33 8.66 5.82
C HIS A 79 17.45 9.73 4.73
N GLY A 80 16.48 10.64 4.70
CA GLY A 80 16.44 11.78 3.79
C GLY A 80 15.01 12.31 3.65
N THR A 81 14.83 13.32 2.83
CA THR A 81 13.49 13.73 2.43
C THR A 81 12.85 12.61 1.58
N PRO A 82 11.51 12.49 1.56
CA PRO A 82 10.85 11.50 0.70
C PRO A 82 11.31 11.58 -0.76
N GLU A 83 11.50 12.79 -1.28
CA GLU A 83 11.95 13.07 -2.64
C GLU A 83 13.36 12.56 -2.90
N ASP A 84 14.31 12.79 -1.98
CA ASP A 84 15.70 12.34 -2.11
C ASP A 84 15.79 10.82 -2.06
N VAL A 85 15.10 10.19 -1.10
CA VAL A 85 15.06 8.73 -0.98
C VAL A 85 14.36 8.12 -2.20
N GLY A 86 13.24 8.70 -2.64
CA GLY A 86 12.53 8.29 -3.84
C GLY A 86 13.39 8.43 -5.11
N ALA A 87 14.20 9.48 -5.22
CA ALA A 87 15.14 9.65 -6.34
C ALA A 87 16.22 8.56 -6.36
N LYS A 88 16.80 8.22 -5.18
CA LYS A 88 17.75 7.09 -5.05
C LYS A 88 17.13 5.77 -5.49
N VAL A 89 15.91 5.48 -5.01
CA VAL A 89 15.18 4.25 -5.37
C VAL A 89 14.94 4.18 -6.87
N ARG A 90 14.47 5.26 -7.50
CA ARG A 90 14.25 5.31 -8.95
C ARG A 90 15.54 5.10 -9.74
N ALA A 91 16.63 5.77 -9.33
CA ALA A 91 17.95 5.60 -9.96
C ALA A 91 18.47 4.16 -9.84
N ALA A 92 18.11 3.46 -8.76
CA ALA A 92 18.44 2.04 -8.56
C ALA A 92 17.47 1.08 -9.28
N GLY A 93 16.51 1.55 -10.08
CA GLY A 93 15.53 0.73 -10.80
C GLY A 93 14.34 0.25 -9.96
N GLY A 94 14.04 0.92 -8.85
CA GLY A 94 12.93 0.61 -7.96
C GLY A 94 13.27 -0.39 -6.85
N VAL A 95 12.27 -0.74 -6.05
CA VAL A 95 12.35 -1.80 -5.04
C VAL A 95 11.98 -3.13 -5.67
N PRO A 96 12.63 -4.25 -5.31
CA PRO A 96 12.26 -5.58 -5.79
C PRO A 96 10.81 -5.96 -5.44
N ASP A 97 10.09 -6.58 -6.38
CA ASP A 97 8.70 -6.98 -6.19
C ASP A 97 8.51 -7.94 -5.00
N ASP A 98 9.45 -8.86 -4.78
CA ASP A 98 9.41 -9.79 -3.65
C ASP A 98 9.56 -9.07 -2.29
N GLN A 99 10.40 -8.04 -2.23
CA GLN A 99 10.53 -7.20 -1.03
C GLN A 99 9.25 -6.43 -0.75
N VAL A 100 8.65 -5.81 -1.77
CA VAL A 100 7.38 -5.11 -1.63
C VAL A 100 6.28 -6.06 -1.14
N LEU A 101 6.17 -7.24 -1.75
CA LEU A 101 5.18 -8.23 -1.33
C LEU A 101 5.36 -8.65 0.13
N GLY A 102 6.60 -8.88 0.57
CA GLY A 102 6.89 -9.21 1.97
C GLY A 102 6.53 -8.08 2.95
N ASP A 103 6.78 -6.82 2.56
CA ASP A 103 6.41 -5.65 3.37
C ASP A 103 4.88 -5.47 3.45
N LEU A 104 4.16 -5.71 2.36
CA LEU A 104 2.70 -5.63 2.32
C LEU A 104 2.04 -6.79 3.08
N GLU A 105 2.61 -7.98 3.03
CA GLU A 105 2.18 -9.10 3.89
C GLU A 105 2.38 -8.76 5.37
N GLY A 106 3.50 -8.13 5.71
CA GLY A 106 3.75 -7.62 7.06
C GLY A 106 2.72 -6.60 7.51
N ALA A 107 2.36 -5.64 6.64
CA ALA A 107 1.33 -4.64 6.92
C ALA A 107 -0.05 -5.29 7.15
N LEU A 108 -0.40 -6.28 6.33
CA LEU A 108 -1.63 -7.05 6.51
C LEU A 108 -1.65 -7.80 7.85
N LYS A 109 -0.54 -8.45 8.22
CA LYS A 109 -0.38 -9.14 9.51
C LYS A 109 -0.46 -8.15 10.69
N PHE A 110 0.16 -6.98 10.56
CA PHE A 110 0.09 -5.92 11.56
C PHE A 110 -1.36 -5.50 11.82
N LEU A 111 -2.13 -5.17 10.78
CA LEU A 111 -3.54 -4.80 10.94
C LEU A 111 -4.34 -5.91 11.62
N ARG A 112 -4.16 -7.15 11.20
CA ARG A 112 -4.88 -8.30 11.74
C ARG A 112 -4.53 -8.64 13.20
N SER A 113 -3.38 -8.20 13.69
CA SER A 113 -2.98 -8.35 15.09
C SER A 113 -3.65 -7.34 16.02
N GLN A 114 -4.25 -6.27 15.46
CA GLN A 114 -4.89 -5.22 16.26
C GLN A 114 -6.30 -5.63 16.67
N SER A 115 -6.61 -5.59 17.96
CA SER A 115 -7.92 -6.03 18.52
C SER A 115 -9.12 -5.23 18.01
N HIS A 116 -8.90 -3.98 17.59
CA HIS A 116 -9.92 -3.08 17.04
C HIS A 116 -10.05 -3.15 15.51
N VAL A 117 -9.28 -4.01 14.85
CA VAL A 117 -9.39 -4.25 13.40
C VAL A 117 -10.25 -5.46 13.13
N GLY A 118 -11.23 -5.31 12.25
CA GLY A 118 -12.12 -6.40 11.82
C GLY A 118 -11.48 -7.34 10.82
N LYS A 119 -12.28 -8.29 10.34
CA LYS A 119 -11.79 -9.34 9.42
C LYS A 119 -11.47 -8.83 8.02
N LYS A 120 -12.06 -7.70 7.60
CA LYS A 120 -11.95 -7.17 6.25
C LYS A 120 -10.80 -6.19 6.14
N VAL A 121 -9.90 -6.40 5.18
CA VAL A 121 -8.76 -5.53 4.90
C VAL A 121 -8.69 -5.25 3.40
N GLY A 122 -8.81 -3.97 3.05
CA GLY A 122 -8.58 -3.50 1.69
C GLY A 122 -7.13 -3.08 1.45
N VAL A 123 -6.79 -2.90 0.19
CA VAL A 123 -5.53 -2.29 -0.23
C VAL A 123 -5.82 -1.14 -1.20
N PHE A 124 -5.14 -0.01 -0.99
CA PHE A 124 -5.21 1.20 -1.80
C PHE A 124 -3.82 1.60 -2.23
N GLY A 125 -3.63 1.85 -3.51
CA GLY A 125 -2.35 2.28 -4.04
C GLY A 125 -2.48 3.24 -5.21
N THR A 126 -1.53 4.15 -5.36
CA THR A 126 -1.48 5.10 -6.47
C THR A 126 -0.15 5.03 -7.19
N CYS A 127 -0.13 5.26 -8.49
CA CYS A 127 1.08 5.23 -9.31
C CYS A 127 1.82 3.88 -9.14
N SER A 128 3.10 3.86 -8.78
CA SER A 128 3.80 2.60 -8.47
C SER A 128 3.14 1.81 -7.34
N GLY A 129 2.48 2.49 -6.38
CA GLY A 129 1.69 1.85 -5.34
C GLY A 129 0.45 1.15 -5.88
N GLY A 130 -0.18 1.67 -6.94
CA GLY A 130 -1.28 1.02 -7.66
C GLY A 130 -0.81 -0.30 -8.29
N ARG A 131 0.32 -0.27 -9.02
CA ARG A 131 0.97 -1.47 -9.56
C ARG A 131 1.25 -2.51 -8.46
N HIS A 132 1.83 -2.07 -7.35
CA HIS A 132 2.15 -2.96 -6.24
C HIS A 132 0.89 -3.52 -5.56
N GLY A 133 -0.18 -2.72 -5.46
CA GLY A 133 -1.48 -3.16 -4.96
C GLY A 133 -2.09 -4.26 -5.82
N PHE A 134 -2.04 -4.10 -7.15
CA PHE A 134 -2.51 -5.13 -8.09
C PHE A 134 -1.69 -6.42 -7.94
N LEU A 135 -0.36 -6.31 -7.93
CA LEU A 135 0.52 -7.47 -7.75
C LEU A 135 0.26 -8.16 -6.40
N ALA A 136 0.09 -7.39 -5.32
CA ALA A 136 -0.21 -7.94 -4.00
C ALA A 136 -1.56 -8.65 -3.96
N ALA A 137 -2.61 -8.11 -4.57
CA ALA A 137 -3.92 -8.74 -4.63
C ALA A 137 -3.92 -10.06 -5.43
N CYS A 138 -2.99 -10.20 -6.39
CA CYS A 138 -2.79 -11.45 -7.12
C CYS A 138 -1.92 -12.47 -6.35
N LYS A 139 -0.90 -12.02 -5.64
CA LYS A 139 0.11 -12.91 -5.02
C LYS A 139 -0.14 -13.22 -3.55
N LEU A 140 -0.74 -12.29 -2.81
CA LEU A 140 -1.00 -12.45 -1.39
C LEU A 140 -2.47 -12.85 -1.15
N LYS A 141 -2.69 -13.66 -0.13
CA LYS A 141 -4.05 -13.99 0.31
C LYS A 141 -4.45 -13.10 1.48
N GLY A 142 -5.70 -12.66 1.43
CA GLY A 142 -6.30 -11.97 2.58
C GLY A 142 -6.59 -10.49 2.40
N PHE A 143 -6.39 -9.93 1.21
CA PHE A 143 -7.04 -8.69 0.84
C PHE A 143 -8.48 -8.97 0.39
N ASP A 144 -9.41 -8.13 0.83
CA ASP A 144 -10.84 -8.25 0.56
C ASP A 144 -11.33 -7.28 -0.53
N ALA A 145 -10.55 -6.26 -0.84
CA ALA A 145 -10.80 -5.30 -1.92
C ALA A 145 -9.51 -4.60 -2.33
N LEU A 146 -9.41 -4.22 -3.60
CA LEU A 146 -8.33 -3.40 -4.15
C LEU A 146 -8.88 -2.12 -4.76
N VAL A 147 -8.28 -0.99 -4.43
CA VAL A 147 -8.42 0.25 -5.18
C VAL A 147 -7.07 0.59 -5.80
N GLU A 148 -6.99 0.45 -7.09
CA GLU A 148 -5.80 0.71 -7.90
C GLU A 148 -5.98 2.02 -8.66
N CYS A 149 -5.10 2.99 -8.42
CA CYS A 149 -5.18 4.30 -9.02
C CYS A 149 -3.96 4.55 -9.92
N TRP A 150 -4.18 4.65 -11.23
CA TRP A 150 -3.16 4.98 -12.25
C TRP A 150 -1.82 4.27 -12.03
N GLY A 151 -1.86 2.97 -11.81
CA GLY A 151 -0.67 2.15 -11.58
C GLY A 151 0.10 1.86 -12.86
N GLY A 152 1.14 2.63 -13.11
CA GLY A 152 2.03 2.40 -14.26
C GLY A 152 2.83 1.11 -14.17
N GLY A 153 2.94 0.37 -15.28
CA GLY A 153 3.70 -0.87 -15.36
C GLY A 153 2.95 -2.10 -14.82
N VAL A 154 1.63 -2.07 -14.79
CA VAL A 154 0.79 -3.28 -14.62
C VAL A 154 0.92 -4.15 -15.87
N VAL A 155 0.86 -3.53 -17.05
CA VAL A 155 1.19 -4.15 -18.32
C VAL A 155 2.62 -3.78 -18.68
N MET A 156 3.48 -4.77 -18.90
CA MET A 156 4.89 -4.56 -19.25
C MET A 156 5.25 -5.45 -20.43
N LYS A 157 6.10 -4.92 -21.31
CA LYS A 157 6.72 -5.70 -22.38
C LYS A 157 7.91 -6.47 -21.85
N GLN A 158 8.34 -7.50 -22.59
CA GLN A 158 9.45 -8.34 -22.19
C GLN A 158 10.76 -7.56 -21.96
N GLU A 159 11.02 -6.52 -22.75
CA GLU A 159 12.19 -5.65 -22.64
C GLU A 159 12.17 -4.70 -21.44
N GLU A 160 11.01 -4.53 -20.79
CA GLU A 160 10.84 -3.70 -19.60
C GLU A 160 11.02 -4.50 -18.31
N LEU A 161 11.07 -5.82 -18.42
CA LEU A 161 11.31 -6.69 -17.26
C LEU A 161 12.74 -6.55 -16.75
N THR A 162 12.90 -6.63 -15.44
CA THR A 162 14.19 -6.52 -14.76
C THR A 162 14.30 -7.57 -13.67
N PRO A 163 15.50 -7.85 -13.13
CA PRO A 163 15.63 -8.74 -11.97
C PRO A 163 14.80 -8.30 -10.75
N LYS A 164 14.50 -7.00 -10.62
CA LYS A 164 13.63 -6.47 -9.56
C LYS A 164 12.14 -6.60 -9.89
N ARG A 165 11.80 -6.66 -11.16
CA ARG A 165 10.44 -6.77 -11.72
C ARG A 165 10.43 -7.88 -12.77
N PRO A 166 10.47 -9.15 -12.36
CA PRO A 166 10.73 -10.28 -13.27
C PRO A 166 9.51 -10.67 -14.11
N ALA A 167 8.32 -10.14 -13.82
CA ALA A 167 7.09 -10.41 -14.57
C ALA A 167 6.17 -9.19 -14.54
N ALA A 168 5.32 -9.08 -15.56
CA ALA A 168 4.27 -8.07 -15.58
C ALA A 168 3.14 -8.49 -14.61
N PRO A 169 2.66 -7.59 -13.73
CA PRO A 169 1.54 -7.92 -12.83
C PRO A 169 0.31 -8.47 -13.53
N ILE A 170 0.00 -8.00 -14.74
CA ILE A 170 -1.14 -8.45 -15.55
C ILE A 170 -1.13 -9.96 -15.80
N ASP A 171 0.04 -10.60 -15.86
CA ASP A 171 0.18 -12.04 -16.09
C ASP A 171 -0.43 -12.89 -14.97
N PHE A 172 -0.65 -12.26 -13.80
CA PHE A 172 -1.21 -12.90 -12.61
C PHE A 172 -2.69 -12.59 -12.39
N THR A 173 -3.37 -11.94 -13.34
CA THR A 173 -4.79 -11.53 -13.21
C THR A 173 -5.73 -12.69 -12.84
N LYS A 174 -5.45 -13.90 -13.32
CA LYS A 174 -6.23 -15.11 -12.97
C LYS A 174 -6.19 -15.45 -11.48
N ASP A 175 -5.17 -14.97 -10.77
CA ASP A 175 -4.94 -15.22 -9.35
C ASP A 175 -5.48 -14.07 -8.46
N LEU A 176 -6.12 -13.06 -9.08
CA LEU A 176 -6.71 -11.92 -8.34
C LEU A 176 -7.71 -12.42 -7.32
N SER A 177 -7.44 -12.15 -6.04
CA SER A 177 -8.15 -12.79 -4.92
C SER A 177 -9.31 -11.98 -4.35
N CYS A 178 -9.56 -10.77 -4.87
CA CYS A 178 -10.60 -9.87 -4.37
C CYS A 178 -11.16 -8.98 -5.48
N PRO A 179 -12.36 -8.38 -5.29
CA PRO A 179 -12.88 -7.36 -6.20
C PRO A 179 -11.94 -6.16 -6.25
N MET A 180 -11.89 -5.52 -7.42
CA MET A 180 -10.99 -4.41 -7.73
C MET A 180 -11.74 -3.26 -8.39
N ILE A 181 -11.34 -2.03 -8.06
CA ILE A 181 -11.65 -0.82 -8.83
C ILE A 181 -10.33 -0.26 -9.35
N GLY A 182 -10.24 -0.07 -10.67
CA GLY A 182 -9.15 0.65 -11.33
C GLY A 182 -9.61 2.07 -11.69
N LEU A 183 -8.83 3.07 -11.32
CA LEU A 183 -9.09 4.48 -11.62
C LEU A 183 -7.94 5.03 -12.47
N PHE A 184 -8.24 5.44 -13.69
CA PHE A 184 -7.26 5.96 -14.66
C PHE A 184 -7.77 7.22 -15.32
N GLY A 185 -6.85 8.11 -15.68
CA GLY A 185 -7.19 9.27 -16.51
C GLY A 185 -7.41 8.84 -17.97
N ASN A 186 -8.42 9.41 -18.65
CA ASN A 186 -8.67 9.11 -20.05
C ASN A 186 -7.49 9.45 -20.99
N ASP A 187 -6.71 10.42 -20.60
CA ASP A 187 -5.55 10.89 -21.39
C ASP A 187 -4.21 10.35 -20.85
N ASP A 188 -4.25 9.47 -19.87
CA ASP A 188 -3.05 8.82 -19.32
C ASP A 188 -2.48 7.86 -20.38
N LYS A 189 -1.24 8.08 -20.77
CA LYS A 189 -0.53 7.27 -21.77
C LYS A 189 0.39 6.22 -21.16
N SER A 190 0.39 6.11 -19.84
CA SER A 190 1.31 5.24 -19.10
C SER A 190 0.64 4.52 -17.94
N PRO A 191 -0.56 3.95 -18.16
CA PRO A 191 -1.21 3.14 -17.14
C PRO A 191 -0.52 1.79 -16.94
#